data_d5a990d0792eb39c82cafb67513826b9
#
_entry.id   d5a990d0792eb39c82cafb67513826b9
#
_cell.length_a   1.000
_cell.length_b   1.000
_cell.length_c   1.000
_cell.angle_alpha   90.00
_cell.angle_beta   90.00
_cell.angle_gamma   90.00
#
_symmetry.space_group_name_H-M   'P 1'
#
loop_
_entity.id
_entity.type
_entity.pdbx_description
1 polymer ?
#
loop_
_entity_poly.entity_id
_entity_poly.type
_entity_poly.pdbx_seq_one_letter_code
_entity_poly.pdbx_strand_id
1 'polypeptide(L)'
;MAAVRKEQWKSGFGFVLAAAGSAVGLGNLWGFAYRASQGGGGSFVLLYLLIVGLICLPVLVAEMVLGRSTGSSPLLAPSKAAGKAWWPMGWMFIAASCGILAFYAVLMGWTGHTLVHALLVGLPENKQAADAFFESISEGNSALAGQGISLLLTALVVAAGVQAGIERLSRWALPLLLLLLIGLAIWASTLPGAGEGYRTFLLRWDGEELMNITTIRNAFSQAFFSI
;
A
#
# COMPACT_ATOMS: atom_id res chain seq x y z
N MET A 1 24.35 16.89 -26.73
CA MET A 1 23.24 16.44 -25.88
C MET A 1 23.85 15.85 -24.63
N ALA A 2 23.66 16.47 -23.47
CA ALA A 2 24.14 15.94 -22.20
C ALA A 2 23.41 14.62 -21.95
N ALA A 3 24.12 13.53 -21.70
CA ALA A 3 23.54 12.25 -21.33
C ALA A 3 22.74 12.46 -20.05
N VAL A 4 21.43 12.29 -20.12
CA VAL A 4 20.56 12.31 -18.94
C VAL A 4 21.06 11.22 -18.00
N ARG A 5 21.69 11.62 -16.92
CA ARG A 5 22.21 10.69 -15.90
C ARG A 5 21.03 9.96 -15.30
N LYS A 6 20.91 8.64 -15.55
CA LYS A 6 19.85 7.83 -14.99
C LYS A 6 19.98 7.86 -13.46
N GLU A 7 18.93 8.24 -12.77
CA GLU A 7 18.88 8.14 -11.33
C GLU A 7 18.96 6.66 -10.92
N GLN A 8 19.78 6.40 -9.91
CA GLN A 8 19.99 5.05 -9.37
C GLN A 8 19.88 5.09 -7.85
N TRP A 9 19.49 3.99 -7.27
CA TRP A 9 19.48 3.81 -5.82
C TRP A 9 20.90 3.93 -5.26
N LYS A 10 21.03 4.59 -4.13
CA LYS A 10 22.33 4.75 -3.46
C LYS A 10 22.83 3.42 -2.87
N SER A 11 21.90 2.58 -2.40
CA SER A 11 22.21 1.29 -1.79
C SER A 11 21.11 0.25 -2.05
N GLY A 12 21.50 -1.04 -2.04
CA GLY A 12 20.53 -2.13 -2.10
C GLY A 12 19.54 -2.12 -0.93
N PHE A 13 19.99 -1.70 0.26
CA PHE A 13 19.14 -1.56 1.43
C PHE A 13 18.11 -0.42 1.26
N GLY A 14 18.53 0.72 0.69
CA GLY A 14 17.60 1.81 0.36
C GLY A 14 16.53 1.39 -0.64
N PHE A 15 16.90 0.59 -1.65
CA PHE A 15 15.95 0.00 -2.58
C PHE A 15 14.94 -0.93 -1.86
N VAL A 16 15.43 -1.85 -1.02
CA VAL A 16 14.56 -2.78 -0.27
C VAL A 16 13.61 -2.02 0.65
N LEU A 17 14.07 -0.98 1.36
CA LEU A 17 13.20 -0.14 2.19
C LEU A 17 12.16 0.60 1.38
N ALA A 18 12.52 1.14 0.22
CA ALA A 18 11.55 1.83 -0.63
C ALA A 18 10.52 0.86 -1.22
N ALA A 19 10.94 -0.32 -1.67
CA ALA A 19 10.05 -1.36 -2.16
C ALA A 19 9.10 -1.87 -1.06
N ALA A 20 9.63 -2.17 0.14
CA ALA A 20 8.81 -2.55 1.28
C ALA A 20 7.85 -1.43 1.70
N GLY A 21 8.30 -0.17 1.66
CA GLY A 21 7.46 1.00 1.96
C GLY A 21 6.33 1.19 0.96
N SER A 22 6.54 0.88 -0.32
CA SER A 22 5.47 0.92 -1.32
C SER A 22 4.44 -0.21 -1.13
N ALA A 23 4.89 -1.38 -0.65
CA ALA A 23 4.03 -2.52 -0.37
C ALA A 23 3.17 -2.33 0.90
N VAL A 24 3.68 -1.62 1.91
CA VAL A 24 2.94 -1.38 3.17
C VAL A 24 2.02 -0.16 3.02
N GLY A 25 0.83 -0.39 2.49
CA GLY A 25 -0.21 0.64 2.33
C GLY A 25 -1.32 0.53 3.38
N LEU A 26 -2.18 1.56 3.43
CA LEU A 26 -3.38 1.58 4.30
C LEU A 26 -4.27 0.36 4.10
N GLY A 27 -4.41 -0.15 2.87
CA GLY A 27 -5.17 -1.36 2.58
C GLY A 27 -4.60 -2.62 3.22
N ASN A 28 -3.29 -2.67 3.46
CA ASN A 28 -2.65 -3.79 4.15
C ASN A 28 -2.83 -3.71 5.66
N LEU A 29 -2.82 -2.50 6.22
CA LEU A 29 -2.99 -2.30 7.66
C LEU A 29 -4.45 -2.48 8.10
N TRP A 30 -5.37 -1.94 7.34
CA TRP A 30 -6.80 -1.94 7.67
C TRP A 30 -7.59 -3.04 6.93
N GLY A 31 -7.46 -3.09 5.61
CA GLY A 31 -8.28 -3.96 4.76
C GLY A 31 -7.94 -5.45 4.91
N PHE A 32 -6.68 -5.79 5.15
CA PHE A 32 -6.24 -7.18 5.34
C PHE A 32 -6.92 -7.83 6.55
N ALA A 33 -6.85 -7.17 7.72
CA ALA A 33 -7.44 -7.69 8.95
C ALA A 33 -8.96 -7.90 8.82
N TYR A 34 -9.65 -6.94 8.19
CA TYR A 34 -11.08 -7.04 7.92
C TYR A 34 -11.41 -8.23 7.00
N ARG A 35 -10.70 -8.37 5.87
CA ARG A 35 -10.91 -9.47 4.93
C ARG A 35 -10.59 -10.83 5.53
N ALA A 36 -9.53 -10.92 6.34
CA ALA A 36 -9.18 -12.13 7.04
C ALA A 36 -10.27 -12.55 8.04
N SER A 37 -10.85 -11.59 8.77
CA SER A 37 -11.93 -11.89 9.72
C SER A 37 -13.20 -12.42 9.02
N GLN A 38 -13.50 -11.93 7.82
CA GLN A 38 -14.65 -12.37 7.01
C GLN A 38 -14.38 -13.70 6.28
N GLY A 39 -13.15 -13.96 5.90
CA GLY A 39 -12.74 -15.13 5.10
C GLY A 39 -12.25 -16.33 5.92
N GLY A 40 -12.71 -16.48 7.16
CA GLY A 40 -12.36 -17.63 8.01
C GLY A 40 -10.98 -17.57 8.68
N GLY A 41 -10.43 -16.36 8.86
CA GLY A 41 -9.19 -16.15 9.61
C GLY A 41 -7.98 -16.81 8.97
N GLY A 42 -7.45 -17.89 9.58
CA GLY A 42 -6.28 -18.62 9.11
C GLY A 42 -6.42 -19.18 7.70
N SER A 43 -7.64 -19.57 7.28
CA SER A 43 -7.91 -20.02 5.91
C SER A 43 -7.64 -18.93 4.88
N PHE A 44 -8.10 -17.70 5.15
CA PHE A 44 -7.82 -16.56 4.29
C PHE A 44 -6.31 -16.24 4.25
N VAL A 45 -5.64 -16.25 5.41
CA VAL A 45 -4.19 -15.97 5.51
C VAL A 45 -3.40 -17.00 4.70
N LEU A 46 -3.76 -18.29 4.77
CA LEU A 46 -3.12 -19.33 3.97
C LEU A 46 -3.29 -19.08 2.48
N LEU A 47 -4.53 -18.86 2.00
CA LEU A 47 -4.80 -18.55 0.60
C LEU A 47 -4.00 -17.34 0.13
N TYR A 48 -4.00 -16.27 0.92
CA TYR A 48 -3.22 -15.08 0.63
C TYR A 48 -1.73 -15.38 0.47
N LEU A 49 -1.12 -16.11 1.41
CA LEU A 49 0.31 -16.47 1.35
C LEU A 49 0.63 -17.36 0.16
N LEU A 50 -0.24 -18.32 -0.18
CA LEU A 50 -0.07 -19.16 -1.38
C LEU A 50 -0.11 -18.32 -2.65
N ILE A 51 -1.07 -17.40 -2.78
CA ILE A 51 -1.19 -16.52 -3.95
C ILE A 51 0.02 -15.59 -4.04
N VAL A 52 0.45 -14.99 -2.93
CA VAL A 52 1.66 -14.15 -2.88
C VAL A 52 2.88 -14.95 -3.35
N GLY A 53 3.10 -16.14 -2.78
CA GLY A 53 4.29 -16.94 -3.09
C GLY A 53 4.31 -17.52 -4.49
N LEU A 54 3.17 -18.02 -4.98
CA LEU A 54 3.10 -18.75 -6.23
C LEU A 54 2.81 -17.86 -7.45
N ILE A 55 2.15 -16.73 -7.25
CA ILE A 55 1.72 -15.88 -8.37
C ILE A 55 2.38 -14.51 -8.28
N CYS A 56 2.20 -13.79 -7.17
CA CYS A 56 2.62 -12.39 -7.09
C CYS A 56 4.15 -12.24 -7.09
N LEU A 57 4.89 -13.07 -6.34
CA LEU A 57 6.36 -13.02 -6.35
C LEU A 57 6.98 -13.29 -7.73
N PRO A 58 6.58 -14.32 -8.48
CA PRO A 58 7.03 -14.51 -9.87
C PRO A 58 6.73 -13.31 -10.77
N VAL A 59 5.54 -12.69 -10.64
CA VAL A 59 5.17 -11.49 -11.42
C VAL A 59 6.08 -10.33 -11.06
N LEU A 60 6.28 -10.05 -9.77
CA LEU A 60 7.18 -8.99 -9.29
C LEU A 60 8.61 -9.19 -9.82
N VAL A 61 9.14 -10.42 -9.76
CA VAL A 61 10.47 -10.74 -10.31
C VAL A 61 10.51 -10.49 -11.81
N ALA A 62 9.47 -10.89 -12.56
CA ALA A 62 9.39 -10.65 -13.99
C ALA A 62 9.38 -9.14 -14.34
N GLU A 63 8.65 -8.32 -13.58
CA GLU A 63 8.64 -6.86 -13.74
C GLU A 63 10.04 -6.25 -13.47
N MET A 64 10.71 -6.70 -12.40
CA MET A 64 12.08 -6.25 -12.10
C MET A 64 13.06 -6.64 -13.20
N VAL A 65 12.97 -7.87 -13.74
CA VAL A 65 13.80 -8.34 -14.86
C VAL A 65 13.53 -7.50 -16.10
N LEU A 66 12.26 -7.23 -16.43
CA LEU A 66 11.87 -6.38 -17.55
C LEU A 66 12.45 -4.98 -17.45
N GLY A 67 12.30 -4.34 -16.29
CA GLY A 67 12.85 -3.01 -16.04
C GLY A 67 14.38 -2.98 -16.14
N ARG A 68 15.05 -3.97 -15.55
CA ARG A 68 16.52 -4.08 -15.54
C ARG A 68 17.10 -4.39 -16.92
N SER A 69 16.51 -5.34 -17.65
CA SER A 69 17.01 -5.76 -18.99
C SER A 69 16.86 -4.66 -20.03
N THR A 70 15.75 -3.93 -20.01
CA THR A 70 15.49 -2.85 -20.97
C THR A 70 16.16 -1.53 -20.57
N GLY A 71 16.46 -1.35 -19.29
CA GLY A 71 16.98 -0.10 -18.72
C GLY A 71 16.10 1.10 -19.05
N SER A 72 14.77 0.92 -19.11
CA SER A 72 13.81 1.91 -19.58
C SER A 72 12.71 2.16 -18.55
N SER A 73 11.98 3.25 -18.75
CA SER A 73 10.78 3.53 -17.94
C SER A 73 9.70 2.47 -18.18
N PRO A 74 8.75 2.29 -17.24
CA PRO A 74 7.62 1.37 -17.40
C PRO A 74 6.84 1.59 -18.70
N LEU A 75 6.76 2.83 -19.18
CA LEU A 75 6.11 3.17 -20.45
C LEU A 75 6.78 2.51 -21.66
N LEU A 76 8.10 2.48 -21.68
CA LEU A 76 8.88 2.04 -22.84
C LEU A 76 9.39 0.59 -22.72
N ALA A 77 9.47 0.05 -21.51
CA ALA A 77 10.03 -1.27 -21.27
C ALA A 77 9.34 -2.40 -22.04
N PRO A 78 8.00 -2.49 -22.11
CA PRO A 78 7.33 -3.55 -22.87
C PRO A 78 7.63 -3.48 -24.37
N SER A 79 7.60 -2.30 -24.97
CA SER A 79 7.86 -2.13 -26.40
C SER A 79 9.33 -2.39 -26.75
N LYS A 80 10.27 -2.14 -25.86
CA LYS A 80 11.69 -2.47 -26.04
C LYS A 80 11.98 -3.96 -25.91
N ALA A 81 11.28 -4.63 -25.00
CA ALA A 81 11.48 -6.07 -24.77
C ALA A 81 10.81 -6.95 -25.84
N ALA A 82 9.58 -6.62 -26.22
CA ALA A 82 8.73 -7.49 -27.05
C ALA A 82 8.30 -6.86 -28.38
N GLY A 83 8.79 -5.66 -28.69
CA GLY A 83 8.50 -4.96 -29.94
C GLY A 83 7.37 -3.94 -29.85
N LYS A 84 7.23 -3.12 -30.92
CA LYS A 84 6.34 -1.95 -30.91
C LYS A 84 4.86 -2.25 -30.66
N ALA A 85 4.38 -3.45 -30.95
CA ALA A 85 3.00 -3.85 -30.70
C ALA A 85 2.62 -3.81 -29.19
N TRP A 86 3.61 -3.85 -28.29
CA TRP A 86 3.42 -3.85 -26.85
C TRP A 86 3.40 -2.45 -26.20
N TRP A 87 3.41 -1.38 -26.99
CA TRP A 87 3.32 -0.03 -26.45
C TRP A 87 2.04 0.25 -25.62
N PRO A 88 0.85 -0.35 -25.91
CA PRO A 88 -0.33 -0.09 -25.08
C PRO A 88 -0.17 -0.57 -23.64
N MET A 89 0.61 -1.66 -23.43
CA MET A 89 0.90 -2.17 -22.08
C MET A 89 1.64 -1.13 -21.21
N GLY A 90 2.58 -0.39 -21.81
CA GLY A 90 3.26 0.73 -21.12
C GLY A 90 2.29 1.84 -20.69
N TRP A 91 1.32 2.17 -21.53
CA TRP A 91 0.27 3.14 -21.18
C TRP A 91 -0.67 2.62 -20.09
N MET A 92 -0.97 1.32 -20.08
CA MET A 92 -1.75 0.70 -18.99
C MET A 92 -1.02 0.83 -17.65
N PHE A 93 0.29 0.65 -17.58
CA PHE A 93 1.07 0.86 -16.36
C PHE A 93 0.98 2.31 -15.87
N ILE A 94 1.09 3.29 -16.79
CA ILE A 94 0.94 4.70 -16.43
C ILE A 94 -0.48 5.02 -15.94
N ALA A 95 -1.49 4.56 -16.65
CA ALA A 95 -2.89 4.78 -16.27
C ALA A 95 -3.21 4.16 -14.90
N ALA A 96 -2.76 2.92 -14.64
CA ALA A 96 -2.90 2.27 -13.35
C ALA A 96 -2.21 3.06 -12.23
N SER A 97 -0.96 3.50 -12.46
CA SER A 97 -0.21 4.30 -11.48
C SER A 97 -0.89 5.64 -11.18
N CYS A 98 -1.43 6.32 -12.21
CA CYS A 98 -2.20 7.55 -12.02
C CYS A 98 -3.49 7.31 -11.20
N GLY A 99 -4.21 6.22 -11.49
CA GLY A 99 -5.41 5.85 -10.73
C GLY A 99 -5.10 5.56 -9.26
N ILE A 100 -4.03 4.81 -9.00
CA ILE A 100 -3.55 4.52 -7.65
C ILE A 100 -3.15 5.82 -6.93
N LEU A 101 -2.39 6.69 -7.58
CA LEU A 101 -1.98 7.98 -7.01
C LEU A 101 -3.19 8.84 -6.64
N ALA A 102 -4.18 8.95 -7.53
CA ALA A 102 -5.40 9.71 -7.28
C ALA A 102 -6.16 9.17 -6.06
N PHE A 103 -6.33 7.85 -5.97
CA PHE A 103 -6.97 7.18 -4.83
C PHE A 103 -6.23 7.43 -3.51
N TYR A 104 -4.92 7.20 -3.50
CA TYR A 104 -4.11 7.40 -2.30
C TYR A 104 -4.00 8.85 -1.87
N ALA A 105 -4.03 9.80 -2.80
CA ALA A 105 -4.03 11.23 -2.46
C ALA A 105 -5.27 11.63 -1.65
N VAL A 106 -6.44 11.07 -1.98
CA VAL A 106 -7.68 11.27 -1.20
C VAL A 106 -7.53 10.66 0.20
N LEU A 107 -7.10 9.40 0.30
CA LEU A 107 -6.90 8.73 1.59
C LEU A 107 -5.88 9.45 2.48
N MET A 108 -4.78 9.92 1.90
CA MET A 108 -3.79 10.73 2.62
C MET A 108 -4.39 12.04 3.13
N GLY A 109 -5.26 12.69 2.34
CA GLY A 109 -5.97 13.88 2.75
C GLY A 109 -6.83 13.62 3.99
N TRP A 110 -7.67 12.58 3.98
CA TRP A 110 -8.49 12.19 5.12
C TRP A 110 -7.64 11.82 6.34
N THR A 111 -6.59 11.05 6.14
CA THR A 111 -5.68 10.65 7.23
C THR A 111 -4.98 11.87 7.85
N GLY A 112 -4.54 12.82 7.01
CA GLY A 112 -3.92 14.06 7.46
C GLY A 112 -4.88 14.93 8.29
N HIS A 113 -6.12 15.11 7.82
CA HIS A 113 -7.16 15.82 8.58
C HIS A 113 -7.45 15.13 9.91
N THR A 114 -7.61 13.80 9.89
CA THR A 114 -7.86 13.01 11.10
C THR A 114 -6.70 13.13 12.10
N LEU A 115 -5.45 13.08 11.63
CA LEU A 115 -4.28 13.24 12.49
C LEU A 115 -4.26 14.63 13.16
N VAL A 116 -4.45 15.70 12.39
CA VAL A 116 -4.48 17.06 12.93
C VAL A 116 -5.62 17.23 13.93
N HIS A 117 -6.81 16.75 13.61
CA HIS A 117 -7.96 16.80 14.52
C HIS A 117 -7.69 16.01 15.80
N ALA A 118 -7.15 14.81 15.70
CA ALA A 118 -6.84 13.97 16.87
C ALA A 118 -5.81 14.62 17.81
N LEU A 119 -4.82 15.35 17.26
CA LEU A 119 -3.79 16.03 18.04
C LEU A 119 -4.27 17.33 18.69
N LEU A 120 -5.18 18.07 18.05
CA LEU A 120 -5.61 19.38 18.50
C LEU A 120 -6.91 19.37 19.32
N VAL A 121 -7.82 18.46 18.99
CA VAL A 121 -9.19 18.43 19.54
C VAL A 121 -9.45 17.11 20.28
N GLY A 122 -8.89 16.02 19.79
CA GLY A 122 -9.16 14.64 20.24
C GLY A 122 -9.92 13.83 19.19
N LEU A 123 -10.16 12.55 19.50
CA LEU A 123 -10.95 11.66 18.63
C LEU A 123 -12.45 11.85 18.95
N PRO A 124 -13.34 11.64 17.95
CA PRO A 124 -14.79 11.66 18.17
C PRO A 124 -15.20 10.62 19.23
N GLU A 125 -16.02 11.03 20.18
CA GLU A 125 -16.41 10.20 21.34
C GLU A 125 -17.44 9.11 21.00
N ASN A 126 -18.18 9.29 19.94
CA ASN A 126 -19.25 8.36 19.54
C ASN A 126 -19.38 8.26 18.02
N LYS A 127 -20.15 7.27 17.57
CA LYS A 127 -20.33 6.99 16.15
C LYS A 127 -20.91 8.19 15.37
N GLN A 128 -21.90 8.89 15.94
CA GLN A 128 -22.54 10.01 15.25
C GLN A 128 -21.55 11.17 15.04
N ALA A 129 -20.73 11.47 16.03
CA ALA A 129 -19.66 12.48 15.92
C ALA A 129 -18.58 12.04 14.91
N ALA A 130 -18.25 10.74 14.87
CA ALA A 130 -17.29 10.20 13.89
C ALA A 130 -17.83 10.28 12.46
N ASP A 131 -19.11 9.95 12.25
CA ASP A 131 -19.75 10.03 10.93
C ASP A 131 -19.80 11.50 10.45
N ALA A 132 -20.22 12.44 11.31
CA ALA A 132 -20.25 13.87 10.98
C ALA A 132 -18.84 14.44 10.72
N PHE A 133 -17.84 14.02 11.49
CA PHE A 133 -16.45 14.39 11.24
C PHE A 133 -15.97 13.86 9.89
N PHE A 134 -16.22 12.59 9.59
CA PHE A 134 -15.83 12.00 8.30
C PHE A 134 -16.50 12.70 7.12
N GLU A 135 -17.80 13.01 7.21
CA GLU A 135 -18.51 13.79 6.20
C GLU A 135 -17.85 15.15 5.96
N SER A 136 -17.45 15.84 7.05
CA SER A 136 -16.81 17.16 6.97
C SER A 136 -15.45 17.17 6.26
N ILE A 137 -14.70 16.05 6.29
CA ILE A 137 -13.37 15.92 5.66
C ILE A 137 -13.40 15.21 4.31
N SER A 138 -14.47 14.46 4.02
CA SER A 138 -14.61 13.66 2.79
C SER A 138 -15.28 14.40 1.65
N GLU A 139 -15.90 15.55 1.92
CA GLU A 139 -16.66 16.32 0.95
C GLU A 139 -16.18 17.76 0.83
N GLY A 140 -16.56 18.39 -0.27
CA GLY A 140 -16.37 19.82 -0.51
C GLY A 140 -14.90 20.28 -0.53
N ASN A 141 -14.69 21.51 -0.04
CA ASN A 141 -13.37 22.16 -0.08
C ASN A 141 -12.34 21.50 0.86
N SER A 142 -12.79 20.87 1.95
CA SER A 142 -11.90 20.18 2.89
C SER A 142 -11.25 18.97 2.23
N ALA A 143 -12.05 18.17 1.49
CA ALA A 143 -11.54 17.03 0.74
C ALA A 143 -10.54 17.46 -0.33
N LEU A 144 -10.87 18.52 -1.10
CA LEU A 144 -9.98 19.07 -2.13
C LEU A 144 -8.68 19.62 -1.54
N ALA A 145 -8.76 20.32 -0.42
CA ALA A 145 -7.59 20.86 0.28
C ALA A 145 -6.68 19.73 0.79
N GLY A 146 -7.24 18.72 1.44
CA GLY A 146 -6.50 17.54 1.92
C GLY A 146 -5.80 16.79 0.79
N GLN A 147 -6.51 16.53 -0.32
CA GLN A 147 -5.96 15.91 -1.51
C GLN A 147 -4.86 16.77 -2.16
N GLY A 148 -5.09 18.08 -2.27
CA GLY A 148 -4.12 19.02 -2.85
C GLY A 148 -2.83 19.09 -2.04
N ILE A 149 -2.91 19.15 -0.72
CA ILE A 149 -1.75 19.11 0.19
C ILE A 149 -0.99 17.79 0.03
N SER A 150 -1.70 16.66 -0.01
CA SER A 150 -1.10 15.34 -0.17
C SER A 150 -0.35 15.21 -1.50
N LEU A 151 -0.93 15.68 -2.60
CA LEU A 151 -0.29 15.71 -3.91
C LEU A 151 0.93 16.64 -3.92
N LEU A 152 0.83 17.80 -3.30
CA LEU A 152 1.95 18.76 -3.19
C LEU A 152 3.12 18.14 -2.42
N LEU A 153 2.87 17.54 -1.26
CA LEU A 153 3.89 16.86 -0.48
C LEU A 153 4.54 15.72 -1.26
N THR A 154 3.75 14.91 -1.94
CA THR A 154 4.25 13.84 -2.80
C THR A 154 5.12 14.40 -3.93
N ALA A 155 4.65 15.45 -4.60
CA ALA A 155 5.39 16.10 -5.68
C ALA A 155 6.74 16.68 -5.21
N LEU A 156 6.78 17.28 -4.02
CA LEU A 156 8.03 17.81 -3.42
C LEU A 156 9.04 16.68 -3.15
N VAL A 157 8.59 15.55 -2.60
CA VAL A 157 9.45 14.39 -2.36
C VAL A 157 9.98 13.82 -3.67
N VAL A 158 9.11 13.64 -4.67
CA VAL A 158 9.50 13.10 -5.98
C VAL A 158 10.42 14.05 -6.73
N ALA A 159 10.16 15.36 -6.66
CA ALA A 159 11.00 16.39 -7.30
C ALA A 159 12.42 16.45 -6.73
N ALA A 160 12.61 16.04 -5.47
CA ALA A 160 13.95 15.89 -4.88
C ALA A 160 14.73 14.69 -5.45
N GLY A 161 14.10 13.84 -6.25
CA GLY A 161 14.70 12.68 -6.90
C GLY A 161 14.70 11.41 -6.05
N VAL A 162 15.20 10.32 -6.63
CA VAL A 162 15.18 8.99 -6.00
C VAL A 162 16.00 8.97 -4.71
N GLN A 163 17.22 9.46 -4.74
CA GLN A 163 18.14 9.35 -3.59
C GLN A 163 17.83 10.35 -2.47
N ALA A 164 17.61 11.62 -2.82
CA ALA A 164 17.40 12.68 -1.84
C ALA A 164 15.96 12.78 -1.35
N GLY A 165 15.01 12.37 -2.17
CA GLY A 165 13.58 12.34 -1.85
C GLY A 165 13.14 10.97 -1.35
N ILE A 166 12.89 10.05 -2.27
CA ILE A 166 12.22 8.77 -1.98
C ILE A 166 13.03 7.90 -1.02
N GLU A 167 14.32 7.64 -1.34
CA GLU A 167 15.17 6.78 -0.51
C GLU A 167 15.39 7.35 0.90
N ARG A 168 15.59 8.68 0.98
CA ARG A 168 15.78 9.36 2.28
C ARG A 168 14.50 9.28 3.13
N LEU A 169 13.33 9.54 2.55
CA LEU A 169 12.06 9.46 3.26
C LEU A 169 11.79 8.02 3.73
N SER A 170 11.92 7.03 2.85
CA SER A 170 11.68 5.62 3.18
C SER A 170 12.60 5.11 4.29
N ARG A 171 13.85 5.58 4.32
CA ARG A 171 14.85 5.19 5.34
C ARG A 171 14.42 5.57 6.76
N TRP A 172 13.66 6.64 6.93
CA TRP A 172 13.16 7.09 8.23
C TRP A 172 11.71 6.67 8.48
N ALA A 173 10.86 6.83 7.48
CA ALA A 173 9.43 6.58 7.62
C ALA A 173 9.12 5.09 7.84
N LEU A 174 9.80 4.18 7.12
CA LEU A 174 9.49 2.75 7.26
C LEU A 174 9.92 2.17 8.62
N PRO A 175 11.12 2.41 9.15
CA PRO A 175 11.45 1.96 10.52
C PRO A 175 10.53 2.56 11.58
N LEU A 176 10.15 3.84 11.45
CA LEU A 176 9.19 4.48 12.35
C LEU A 176 7.82 3.79 12.28
N LEU A 177 7.33 3.51 11.08
CA LEU A 177 6.08 2.77 10.89
C LEU A 177 6.14 1.38 11.52
N LEU A 178 7.23 0.63 11.32
CA LEU A 178 7.40 -0.69 11.91
C LEU A 178 7.43 -0.63 13.45
N LEU A 179 8.11 0.36 14.04
CA LEU A 179 8.12 0.57 15.48
C LEU A 179 6.73 0.87 16.03
N LEU A 180 5.96 1.73 15.33
CA LEU A 180 4.57 2.03 15.71
C LEU A 180 3.68 0.78 15.60
N LEU A 181 3.82 -0.03 14.55
CA LEU A 181 3.06 -1.26 14.38
C LEU A 181 3.41 -2.29 15.47
N ILE A 182 4.68 -2.45 15.81
CA ILE A 182 5.11 -3.33 16.91
C ILE A 182 4.55 -2.83 18.23
N GLY A 183 4.64 -1.53 18.51
CA GLY A 183 4.07 -0.92 19.71
C GLY A 183 2.56 -1.16 19.82
N LEU A 184 1.83 -0.97 18.72
CA LEU A 184 0.39 -1.24 18.65
C LEU A 184 0.08 -2.73 18.84
N ALA A 185 0.87 -3.62 18.26
CA ALA A 185 0.69 -5.07 18.42
C ALA A 185 0.91 -5.50 19.88
N ILE A 186 1.94 -4.96 20.54
CA ILE A 186 2.21 -5.21 21.97
C ILE A 186 1.03 -4.68 22.80
N TRP A 187 0.61 -3.45 22.58
CA TRP A 187 -0.53 -2.87 23.28
C TRP A 187 -1.82 -3.68 23.06
N ALA A 188 -2.13 -4.02 21.80
CA ALA A 188 -3.30 -4.83 21.47
C ALA A 188 -3.29 -6.21 22.17
N SER A 189 -2.09 -6.79 22.38
CA SER A 189 -1.94 -8.06 23.07
C SER A 189 -2.31 -7.98 24.58
N THR A 190 -2.31 -6.79 25.15
CA THR A 190 -2.71 -6.56 26.55
C THR A 190 -4.22 -6.38 26.73
N LEU A 191 -4.98 -6.22 25.65
CA LEU A 191 -6.42 -5.99 25.72
C LEU A 191 -7.19 -7.27 26.08
N PRO A 192 -8.32 -7.14 26.81
CA PRO A 192 -9.23 -8.26 27.02
C PRO A 192 -9.69 -8.85 25.70
N GLY A 193 -9.60 -10.18 25.54
CA GLY A 193 -9.99 -10.87 24.30
C GLY A 193 -8.88 -11.00 23.24
N ALA A 194 -7.67 -10.46 23.47
CA ALA A 194 -6.56 -10.56 22.52
C ALA A 194 -6.25 -12.02 22.13
N GLY A 195 -6.27 -12.95 23.09
CA GLY A 195 -6.04 -14.38 22.82
C GLY A 195 -7.06 -14.98 21.85
N GLU A 196 -8.34 -14.63 21.98
CA GLU A 196 -9.38 -15.08 21.05
C GLU A 196 -9.21 -14.43 19.65
N GLY A 197 -8.82 -13.17 19.62
CA GLY A 197 -8.46 -12.47 18.37
C GLY A 197 -7.33 -13.20 17.62
N TYR A 198 -6.24 -13.52 18.29
CA TYR A 198 -5.12 -14.26 17.68
C TYR A 198 -5.53 -15.67 17.25
N ARG A 199 -6.33 -16.37 18.07
CA ARG A 199 -6.84 -17.69 17.72
C ARG A 199 -7.69 -17.65 16.46
N THR A 200 -8.60 -16.69 16.36
CA THR A 200 -9.46 -16.52 15.18
C THR A 200 -8.64 -16.16 13.94
N PHE A 201 -7.68 -15.25 14.06
CA PHE A 201 -6.90 -14.77 12.94
C PHE A 201 -5.89 -15.78 12.41
N LEU A 202 -5.22 -16.56 13.31
CA LEU A 202 -4.12 -17.44 12.92
C LEU A 202 -4.50 -18.92 12.93
N LEU A 203 -5.39 -19.34 13.85
CA LEU A 203 -5.62 -20.76 14.13
C LEU A 203 -7.01 -21.25 13.71
N ARG A 204 -7.93 -20.33 13.37
CA ARG A 204 -9.23 -20.74 12.87
C ARG A 204 -9.07 -21.24 11.43
N TRP A 205 -9.40 -22.53 11.24
CA TRP A 205 -9.39 -23.17 9.94
C TRP A 205 -10.80 -23.54 9.55
N ASP A 206 -11.20 -23.10 8.38
CA ASP A 206 -12.50 -23.38 7.80
C ASP A 206 -12.28 -23.88 6.37
N GLY A 207 -12.52 -25.19 6.16
CA GLY A 207 -12.32 -25.84 4.86
C GLY A 207 -13.30 -25.37 3.81
N GLU A 208 -14.50 -24.94 4.21
CA GLU A 208 -15.50 -24.40 3.28
C GLU A 208 -15.06 -23.04 2.76
N GLU A 209 -14.45 -22.21 3.61
CA GLU A 209 -13.92 -20.91 3.19
C GLU A 209 -12.73 -21.01 2.25
N LEU A 210 -11.93 -22.07 2.31
CA LEU A 210 -10.85 -22.32 1.33
C LEU A 210 -11.38 -22.54 -0.09
N MET A 211 -12.61 -23.06 -0.22
CA MET A 211 -13.28 -23.31 -1.51
C MET A 211 -14.28 -22.22 -1.88
N ASN A 212 -14.50 -21.25 -1.00
CA ASN A 212 -15.42 -20.15 -1.22
C ASN A 212 -14.85 -19.16 -2.25
N ILE A 213 -15.53 -19.00 -3.37
CA ILE A 213 -15.10 -18.12 -4.47
C ILE A 213 -14.93 -16.66 -4.02
N THR A 214 -15.73 -16.20 -3.05
CA THR A 214 -15.61 -14.84 -2.51
C THR A 214 -14.33 -14.68 -1.70
N THR A 215 -14.00 -15.67 -0.86
CA THR A 215 -12.77 -15.69 -0.05
C THR A 215 -11.54 -15.77 -0.95
N ILE A 216 -11.57 -16.65 -1.97
CA ILE A 216 -10.48 -16.76 -2.97
C ILE A 216 -10.29 -15.43 -3.71
N ARG A 217 -11.36 -14.83 -4.21
CA ARG A 217 -11.32 -13.52 -4.90
C ARG A 217 -10.76 -12.41 -4.00
N ASN A 218 -11.18 -12.37 -2.74
CA ASN A 218 -10.71 -11.37 -1.78
C ASN A 218 -9.23 -11.57 -1.43
N ALA A 219 -8.78 -12.82 -1.26
CA ALA A 219 -7.38 -13.16 -1.05
C ALA A 219 -6.52 -12.78 -2.27
N PHE A 220 -7.01 -13.07 -3.48
CA PHE A 220 -6.35 -12.71 -4.73
C PHE A 220 -6.23 -11.18 -4.87
N SER A 221 -7.34 -10.45 -4.70
CA SER A 221 -7.33 -8.98 -4.74
C SER A 221 -6.38 -8.39 -3.70
N GLN A 222 -6.37 -8.93 -2.48
CA GLN A 222 -5.47 -8.46 -1.42
C GLN A 222 -4.01 -8.76 -1.74
N ALA A 223 -3.70 -9.92 -2.32
CA ALA A 223 -2.33 -10.29 -2.68
C ALA A 223 -1.76 -9.36 -3.77
N PHE A 224 -2.51 -9.10 -4.82
CA PHE A 224 -2.10 -8.15 -5.87
C PHE A 224 -2.05 -6.70 -5.40
N PHE A 225 -2.88 -6.34 -4.43
CA PHE A 225 -2.83 -4.99 -3.82
C PHE A 225 -1.60 -4.80 -2.92
N SER A 226 -1.04 -5.88 -2.37
CA SER A 226 0.05 -5.84 -1.39
C SER A 226 1.45 -5.88 -2.00
N ILE A 227 1.57 -6.07 -3.31
CA ILE A 227 2.82 -6.16 -4.07
C ILE A 227 2.87 -5.12 -5.18
#